data_a840538d16fd63a37c672991046da0c7
#
_entry.id   a840538d16fd63a37c672991046da0c7
#
_cell.length_a   1.000
_cell.length_b   1.000
_cell.length_c   1.000
_cell.angle_alpha   90.00
_cell.angle_beta   90.00
_cell.angle_gamma   90.00
#
_symmetry.space_group_name_H-M   'P 1'
#
loop_
_entity.id
_entity.type
_entity.pdbx_description
1 polymer ?
#
loop_
_entity_poly.entity_id
_entity_poly.type
_entity_poly.pdbx_seq_one_letter_code
_entity_poly.pdbx_strand_id
1 'polypeptide(L)'
;MHLSTTPSFPKRSWVSLPRPVSAILSVSAGAIIPFPNPAPTLFLLNWLIGVALMALTIVFGYSGYLLPWDSLAYGAAVIGINLSNASPLVGKYIATLLFGGSSLTDRTVTRMYFIHVFILPVIVTTLIIIHLFIVWVQGIAEPH
;
A
#
# COMPACT_ATOMS: atom_id res chain seq x y z
N MET A 1 0.49 -22.48 -52.46
CA MET A 1 -0.87 -21.99 -52.18
C MET A 1 -1.34 -22.67 -50.91
N HIS A 2 -1.09 -22.08 -49.72
CA HIS A 2 -1.42 -22.66 -48.43
C HIS A 2 -2.28 -21.64 -47.68
N LEU A 3 -3.60 -21.86 -47.71
CA LEU A 3 -4.57 -21.07 -46.95
C LEU A 3 -4.55 -21.52 -45.49
N SER A 4 -3.97 -20.71 -44.64
CA SER A 4 -4.08 -20.87 -43.19
C SER A 4 -5.42 -20.32 -42.70
N THR A 5 -6.39 -21.19 -42.54
CA THR A 5 -7.65 -20.86 -41.89
C THR A 5 -7.42 -20.86 -40.37
N THR A 6 -7.22 -19.69 -39.77
CA THR A 6 -7.30 -19.55 -38.32
C THR A 6 -8.75 -19.71 -37.89
N PRO A 7 -9.04 -20.59 -36.92
CA PRO A 7 -10.39 -20.71 -36.39
C PRO A 7 -10.77 -19.42 -35.66
N SER A 8 -11.81 -18.74 -36.17
CA SER A 8 -12.41 -17.59 -35.49
C SER A 8 -13.17 -18.09 -34.28
N PHE A 9 -12.64 -17.82 -33.09
CA PHE A 9 -13.40 -18.00 -31.85
C PHE A 9 -14.65 -17.11 -31.89
N PRO A 10 -15.83 -17.63 -31.56
CA PRO A 10 -17.03 -16.83 -31.50
C PRO A 10 -16.83 -15.82 -30.34
N LYS A 11 -16.86 -14.53 -30.69
CA LYS A 11 -16.95 -13.45 -29.67
C LYS A 11 -18.22 -13.71 -28.89
N ARG A 12 -18.10 -14.18 -27.67
CA ARG A 12 -19.24 -14.25 -26.75
C ARG A 12 -19.69 -12.82 -26.50
N SER A 13 -20.68 -12.39 -27.25
CA SER A 13 -21.39 -11.16 -26.95
C SER A 13 -22.20 -11.40 -25.68
N TRP A 14 -21.79 -10.81 -24.58
CA TRP A 14 -22.55 -10.75 -23.32
C TRP A 14 -23.89 -10.00 -23.49
N VAL A 15 -24.20 -9.59 -24.73
CA VAL A 15 -25.38 -8.83 -25.13
C VAL A 15 -26.61 -9.72 -25.33
N SER A 16 -26.54 -11.05 -25.20
CA SER A 16 -27.66 -11.95 -25.47
C SER A 16 -28.51 -12.33 -24.23
N LEU A 17 -28.31 -11.67 -23.09
CA LEU A 17 -29.25 -11.81 -22.00
C LEU A 17 -30.58 -11.14 -22.35
N PRO A 18 -31.73 -11.76 -22.06
CA PRO A 18 -33.03 -11.14 -22.29
C PRO A 18 -33.09 -9.74 -21.69
N ARG A 19 -33.53 -8.76 -22.46
CA ARG A 19 -33.60 -7.35 -22.07
C ARG A 19 -34.11 -7.11 -20.62
N PRO A 20 -35.13 -7.85 -20.10
CA PRO A 20 -35.54 -7.66 -18.73
C PRO A 20 -34.49 -8.05 -17.69
N VAL A 21 -33.67 -9.08 -17.96
CA VAL A 21 -32.63 -9.53 -17.03
C VAL A 21 -31.44 -8.56 -17.00
N SER A 22 -31.04 -8.07 -18.17
CA SER A 22 -29.98 -7.05 -18.26
C SER A 22 -30.42 -5.72 -17.63
N ALA A 23 -31.68 -5.32 -17.79
CA ALA A 23 -32.24 -4.13 -17.17
C ALA A 23 -32.34 -4.27 -15.63
N ILE A 24 -32.76 -5.44 -15.13
CA ILE A 24 -32.80 -5.70 -13.69
C ILE A 24 -31.40 -5.72 -13.08
N LEU A 25 -30.43 -6.34 -13.75
CA LEU A 25 -29.04 -6.34 -13.31
C LEU A 25 -28.41 -4.94 -13.35
N SER A 26 -28.73 -4.14 -14.38
CA SER A 26 -28.21 -2.76 -14.46
C SER A 26 -28.91 -1.85 -13.46
N VAL A 27 -30.20 -2.03 -13.18
CA VAL A 27 -30.94 -1.27 -12.16
C VAL A 27 -30.49 -1.69 -10.76
N SER A 28 -30.32 -2.98 -10.50
CA SER A 28 -29.83 -3.44 -9.19
C SER A 28 -28.36 -3.08 -8.96
N ALA A 29 -27.51 -3.12 -9.97
CA ALA A 29 -26.13 -2.66 -9.88
C ALA A 29 -26.03 -1.13 -9.76
N GLY A 30 -26.91 -0.38 -10.45
CA GLY A 30 -26.93 1.09 -10.40
C GLY A 30 -27.71 1.67 -9.23
N ALA A 31 -28.69 0.93 -8.67
CA ALA A 31 -29.47 1.39 -7.53
C ALA A 31 -28.79 1.15 -6.17
N ILE A 32 -27.77 0.26 -6.13
CA ILE A 32 -27.08 -0.04 -4.87
C ILE A 32 -26.06 1.05 -4.53
N ILE A 33 -25.45 1.72 -5.51
CA ILE A 33 -24.60 2.90 -5.25
C ILE A 33 -24.47 3.74 -6.53
N PRO A 34 -25.10 4.91 -6.65
CA PRO A 34 -24.71 5.88 -7.64
C PRO A 34 -23.36 6.46 -7.21
N PHE A 35 -22.23 5.82 -7.54
CA PHE A 35 -20.96 6.49 -7.43
C PHE A 35 -20.86 7.46 -8.61
N PRO A 36 -20.91 8.78 -8.36
CA PRO A 36 -20.42 9.74 -9.34
C PRO A 36 -18.97 9.37 -9.64
N ASN A 37 -18.51 9.64 -10.86
CA ASN A 37 -17.11 9.47 -11.26
C ASN A 37 -16.20 9.79 -10.06
N PRO A 38 -15.31 8.89 -9.64
CA PRO A 38 -14.53 9.08 -8.43
C PRO A 38 -13.86 10.45 -8.52
N ALA A 39 -14.17 11.32 -7.58
CA ALA A 39 -13.62 12.65 -7.58
C ALA A 39 -12.09 12.54 -7.69
N PRO A 40 -11.41 13.36 -8.50
CA PRO A 40 -9.95 13.28 -8.68
C PRO A 40 -9.20 13.33 -7.34
N THR A 41 -9.82 13.89 -6.32
CA THR A 41 -9.36 13.88 -4.94
C THR A 41 -9.24 12.49 -4.33
N LEU A 42 -10.18 11.57 -4.59
CA LEU A 42 -10.10 10.20 -4.08
C LEU A 42 -8.97 9.42 -4.74
N PHE A 43 -8.73 9.65 -6.04
CA PHE A 43 -7.60 9.04 -6.74
C PHE A 43 -6.26 9.49 -6.12
N LEU A 44 -6.09 10.80 -5.91
CA LEU A 44 -4.89 11.34 -5.27
C LEU A 44 -4.71 10.83 -3.85
N LEU A 45 -5.80 10.76 -3.08
CA LEU A 45 -5.77 10.23 -1.72
C LEU A 45 -5.32 8.76 -1.70
N ASN A 46 -5.89 7.93 -2.57
CA ASN A 46 -5.52 6.53 -2.69
C ASN A 46 -4.05 6.34 -3.08
N TRP A 47 -3.57 7.15 -4.02
CA TRP A 47 -2.18 7.16 -4.42
C TRP A 47 -1.25 7.55 -3.26
N LEU A 48 -1.58 8.60 -2.51
CA LEU A 48 -0.81 9.04 -1.33
C LEU A 48 -0.76 7.96 -0.25
N ILE A 49 -1.88 7.29 0.03
CA ILE A 49 -1.92 6.17 0.97
C ILE A 49 -1.04 5.02 0.49
N GLY A 50 -1.06 4.69 -0.81
CA GLY A 50 -0.18 3.68 -1.39
C GLY A 50 1.30 4.00 -1.23
N VAL A 51 1.69 5.26 -1.45
CA VAL A 51 3.07 5.73 -1.23
C VAL A 51 3.45 5.66 0.26
N ALA A 52 2.53 6.05 1.15
CA ALA A 52 2.74 5.95 2.59
C ALA A 52 2.90 4.50 3.05
N LEU A 53 2.09 3.57 2.52
CA LEU A 53 2.22 2.13 2.78
C LEU A 53 3.57 1.59 2.31
N MET A 54 4.04 1.99 1.14
CA MET A 54 5.37 1.60 0.63
C MET A 54 6.47 2.08 1.58
N ALA A 55 6.44 3.34 2.00
CA ALA A 55 7.43 3.89 2.94
C ALA A 55 7.39 3.17 4.30
N LEU A 56 6.19 2.91 4.83
CA LEU A 56 6.01 2.19 6.09
C LEU A 56 6.48 0.73 6.00
N THR A 57 6.32 0.07 4.86
CA THR A 57 6.82 -1.29 4.65
C THR A 57 8.35 -1.34 4.70
N ILE A 58 9.04 -0.33 4.16
CA ILE A 58 10.49 -0.22 4.26
C ILE A 58 10.91 -0.05 5.73
N VAL A 59 10.25 0.83 6.46
CA VAL A 59 10.52 1.02 7.90
C VAL A 59 10.22 -0.24 8.70
N PHE A 60 9.14 -0.95 8.34
CA PHE A 60 8.77 -2.22 8.97
C PHE A 60 9.84 -3.30 8.75
N GLY A 61 10.32 -3.49 7.51
CA GLY A 61 11.41 -4.42 7.21
C GLY A 61 12.70 -4.04 7.92
N TYR A 62 13.07 -2.76 7.90
CA TYR A 62 14.26 -2.26 8.57
C TYR A 62 14.22 -2.45 10.08
N SER A 63 13.12 -2.08 10.74
CA SER A 63 12.97 -2.25 12.18
C SER A 63 13.00 -3.73 12.60
N GLY A 64 12.40 -4.64 11.81
CA GLY A 64 12.44 -6.08 12.05
C GLY A 64 13.85 -6.66 11.89
N TYR A 65 14.61 -6.16 10.92
CA TYR A 65 16.01 -6.58 10.72
C TYR A 65 16.92 -6.20 11.91
N LEU A 66 16.62 -5.14 12.62
CA LEU A 66 17.40 -4.71 13.78
C LEU A 66 17.11 -5.51 15.06
N LEU A 67 16.00 -6.25 15.13
CA LEU A 67 15.58 -6.95 16.37
C LEU A 67 16.55 -8.02 16.90
N PRO A 68 17.20 -8.85 16.05
CA PRO A 68 18.15 -9.84 16.53
C PRO A 68 19.37 -9.24 17.22
N TRP A 69 19.70 -7.99 16.94
CA TRP A 69 20.81 -7.22 17.52
C TRP A 69 22.17 -7.93 17.44
N ASP A 70 22.39 -8.66 16.35
CA ASP A 70 23.67 -9.26 16.01
C ASP A 70 24.63 -8.21 15.40
N SER A 71 25.83 -8.64 15.02
CA SER A 71 26.85 -7.75 14.43
C SER A 71 26.38 -7.07 13.14
N LEU A 72 25.54 -7.77 12.35
CA LEU A 72 24.99 -7.22 11.10
C LEU A 72 23.90 -6.20 11.40
N ALA A 73 22.98 -6.51 12.31
CA ALA A 73 21.93 -5.61 12.74
C ALA A 73 22.50 -4.34 13.39
N TYR A 74 23.55 -4.48 14.20
CA TYR A 74 24.26 -3.33 14.77
C TYR A 74 24.90 -2.45 13.68
N GLY A 75 25.57 -3.06 12.69
CA GLY A 75 26.11 -2.35 11.55
C GLY A 75 25.04 -1.58 10.77
N ALA A 76 23.88 -2.20 10.52
CA ALA A 76 22.75 -1.55 9.89
C ALA A 76 22.17 -0.40 10.74
N ALA A 77 22.13 -0.55 12.06
CA ALA A 77 21.70 0.50 12.98
C ALA A 77 22.63 1.72 12.93
N VAL A 78 23.95 1.50 12.89
CA VAL A 78 24.95 2.56 12.75
C VAL A 78 24.78 3.32 11.41
N ILE A 79 24.57 2.60 10.32
CA ILE A 79 24.30 3.21 9.01
C ILE A 79 23.01 4.03 9.07
N GLY A 80 21.94 3.48 9.62
CA GLY A 80 20.65 4.13 9.71
C GLY A 80 20.68 5.42 10.52
N ILE A 81 21.37 5.42 11.68
CA ILE A 81 21.47 6.63 12.51
C ILE A 81 22.35 7.69 11.86
N ASN A 82 23.43 7.29 11.19
CA ASN A 82 24.29 8.23 10.46
C ASN A 82 23.53 8.87 9.28
N LEU A 83 22.77 8.08 8.53
CA LEU A 83 21.93 8.58 7.44
C LEU A 83 20.86 9.54 7.97
N SER A 84 20.24 9.19 9.10
CA SER A 84 19.28 10.08 9.78
C SER A 84 19.94 11.40 10.18
N ASN A 85 21.09 11.35 10.82
CA ASN A 85 21.81 12.55 11.25
C ASN A 85 22.29 13.42 10.06
N ALA A 86 22.62 12.82 8.93
CA ALA A 86 23.02 13.52 7.70
C ALA A 86 21.87 14.22 7.00
N SER A 87 20.61 13.86 7.27
CA SER A 87 19.43 14.45 6.62
C SER A 87 19.08 15.81 7.25
N PRO A 88 19.13 16.94 6.50
CA PRO A 88 19.11 18.28 7.10
C PRO A 88 17.76 18.69 7.70
N LEU A 89 16.63 18.24 7.15
CA LEU A 89 15.28 18.68 7.56
C LEU A 89 14.58 17.69 8.50
N VAL A 90 14.61 16.42 8.15
CA VAL A 90 13.82 15.37 8.84
C VAL A 90 14.67 14.44 9.69
N GLY A 91 15.98 14.45 9.52
CA GLY A 91 16.89 13.49 10.13
C GLY A 91 16.84 13.44 11.64
N LYS A 92 16.82 14.59 12.28
CA LYS A 92 16.72 14.69 13.74
C LYS A 92 15.42 14.05 14.29
N TYR A 93 14.30 14.23 13.57
CA TYR A 93 13.02 13.63 13.96
C TYR A 93 13.05 12.11 13.78
N ILE A 94 13.61 11.64 12.65
CA ILE A 94 13.79 10.20 12.37
C ILE A 94 14.71 9.58 13.40
N ALA A 95 15.87 10.18 13.68
CA ALA A 95 16.82 9.70 14.69
C ALA A 95 16.18 9.61 16.07
N THR A 96 15.45 10.64 16.48
CA THR A 96 14.78 10.65 17.78
C THR A 96 13.62 9.65 17.83
N LEU A 97 12.82 9.53 16.76
CA LEU A 97 11.68 8.63 16.73
C LEU A 97 12.11 7.16 16.72
N LEU A 98 13.00 6.79 15.80
CA LEU A 98 13.40 5.40 15.60
C LEU A 98 14.47 4.95 16.61
N PHE A 99 15.54 5.71 16.75
CA PHE A 99 16.69 5.30 17.55
C PHE A 99 16.69 5.84 18.99
N GLY A 100 15.88 6.88 19.24
CA GLY A 100 15.79 7.50 20.54
C GLY A 100 16.73 8.70 20.75
N GLY A 101 17.43 9.13 19.72
CA GLY A 101 18.38 10.25 19.74
C GLY A 101 19.38 10.18 18.61
N SER A 102 20.42 10.99 18.70
CA SER A 102 21.48 11.07 17.70
C SER A 102 22.57 9.97 17.84
N SER A 103 22.46 9.10 18.84
CA SER A 103 23.40 7.99 19.09
C SER A 103 22.64 6.71 19.46
N LEU A 104 23.26 5.56 19.20
CA LEU A 104 22.71 4.26 19.61
C LEU A 104 22.91 4.08 21.11
N THR A 105 21.86 3.60 21.79
CA THR A 105 21.85 3.34 23.23
C THR A 105 21.19 1.99 23.50
N ASP A 106 21.31 1.47 24.72
CA ASP A 106 20.66 0.21 25.13
C ASP A 106 19.13 0.25 24.97
N ARG A 107 18.54 1.45 24.96
CA ARG A 107 17.11 1.65 24.73
C ARG A 107 16.70 1.57 23.26
N THR A 108 17.65 1.60 22.34
CA THR A 108 17.37 1.58 20.90
C THR A 108 16.64 0.30 20.50
N VAL A 109 17.12 -0.86 20.97
CA VAL A 109 16.50 -2.16 20.66
C VAL A 109 15.08 -2.26 21.22
N THR A 110 14.89 -1.87 22.50
CA THR A 110 13.57 -1.88 23.14
C THR A 110 12.58 -1.00 22.38
N ARG A 111 13.05 0.17 21.92
CA ARG A 111 12.23 1.09 21.12
C ARG A 111 11.90 0.51 19.73
N MET A 112 12.90 -0.08 19.04
CA MET A 112 12.68 -0.75 17.77
C MET A 112 11.69 -1.91 17.89
N TYR A 113 11.79 -2.71 18.96
CA TYR A 113 10.83 -3.77 19.25
C TYR A 113 9.42 -3.24 19.42
N PHE A 114 9.24 -2.19 20.22
CA PHE A 114 7.92 -1.59 20.45
C PHE A 114 7.33 -1.01 19.15
N ILE A 115 8.15 -0.31 18.35
CA ILE A 115 7.71 0.23 17.07
C ILE A 115 7.31 -0.90 16.11
N HIS A 116 8.14 -1.94 15.98
CA HIS A 116 7.93 -3.04 15.05
C HIS A 116 6.71 -3.90 15.41
N VAL A 117 6.53 -4.23 16.68
CA VAL A 117 5.50 -5.20 17.12
C VAL A 117 4.15 -4.53 17.38
N PHE A 118 4.13 -3.28 17.86
CA PHE A 118 2.88 -2.61 18.22
C PHE A 118 2.51 -1.48 17.28
N ILE A 119 3.40 -0.52 17.06
CA ILE A 119 3.05 0.69 16.31
C ILE A 119 2.86 0.41 14.83
N LEU A 120 3.85 -0.20 14.18
CA LEU A 120 3.84 -0.42 12.74
C LEU A 120 2.72 -1.37 12.27
N PRO A 121 2.46 -2.52 12.94
CA PRO A 121 1.36 -3.39 12.51
C PRO A 121 0.01 -2.69 12.59
N VAL A 122 -0.25 -1.91 13.63
CA VAL A 122 -1.53 -1.19 13.78
C VAL A 122 -1.69 -0.15 12.68
N ILE A 123 -0.66 0.67 12.44
CA ILE A 123 -0.73 1.72 11.41
C ILE A 123 -0.86 1.10 10.02
N VAL A 124 -0.02 0.12 9.68
CA VAL A 124 -0.01 -0.52 8.35
C VAL A 124 -1.34 -1.21 8.09
N THR A 125 -1.87 -1.99 9.06
CA THR A 125 -3.16 -2.68 8.91
C THR A 125 -4.29 -1.67 8.70
N THR A 126 -4.33 -0.60 9.48
CA THR A 126 -5.34 0.44 9.33
C THR A 126 -5.29 1.10 7.95
N LEU A 127 -4.09 1.45 7.48
CA LEU A 127 -3.92 2.05 6.16
C LEU A 127 -4.25 1.08 5.03
N ILE A 128 -3.94 -0.21 5.16
CA ILE A 128 -4.34 -1.23 4.18
C ILE A 128 -5.87 -1.31 4.08
N ILE A 129 -6.57 -1.33 5.21
CA ILE A 129 -8.04 -1.38 5.22
C ILE A 129 -8.61 -0.14 4.52
N ILE A 130 -8.10 1.04 4.83
CA ILE A 130 -8.54 2.29 4.20
C ILE A 130 -8.22 2.28 2.69
N HIS A 131 -7.01 1.86 2.31
CA HIS A 131 -6.58 1.78 0.92
C HIS A 131 -7.48 0.86 0.09
N LEU A 132 -7.73 -0.35 0.60
CA LEU A 132 -8.61 -1.32 -0.06
C LEU A 132 -10.07 -0.84 -0.11
N PHE A 133 -10.53 -0.17 0.93
CA PHE A 133 -11.87 0.42 0.94
C PHE A 133 -12.03 1.49 -0.14
N ILE A 134 -11.02 2.36 -0.29
CA ILE A 134 -11.04 3.38 -1.35
C ILE A 134 -10.98 2.72 -2.74
N VAL A 135 -10.12 1.70 -2.93
CA VAL A 135 -10.07 0.95 -4.19
C VAL A 135 -11.42 0.29 -4.50
N TRP A 136 -12.05 -0.30 -3.50
CA TRP A 136 -13.38 -0.90 -3.67
C TRP A 136 -14.45 0.13 -4.08
N VAL A 137 -14.41 1.32 -3.48
CA VAL A 137 -15.32 2.43 -3.81
C VAL A 137 -15.05 3.01 -5.21
N GLN A 138 -13.78 3.16 -5.59
CA GLN A 138 -13.38 3.72 -6.87
C GLN A 138 -13.64 2.78 -8.06
N GLY A 139 -13.71 1.48 -7.80
CA GLY A 139 -13.68 0.45 -8.85
C GLY A 139 -12.28 0.25 -9.45
N ILE A 140 -12.12 -0.85 -10.17
CA ILE A 140 -10.89 -1.17 -10.90
C ILE A 140 -10.97 -0.46 -12.24
N ALA A 141 -9.89 0.23 -12.65
CA ALA A 141 -9.80 0.79 -13.99
C ALA A 141 -9.91 -0.35 -15.02
N GLU A 142 -10.98 -0.35 -15.81
CA GLU A 142 -11.10 -1.31 -16.90
C GLU A 142 -10.08 -0.96 -18.00
N PRO A 143 -9.32 -1.94 -18.53
CA PRO A 143 -8.45 -1.69 -19.66
C PRO A 143 -9.32 -1.39 -20.90
N HIS A 144 -9.09 -0.26 -21.49
CA HIS A 144 -9.70 0.16 -22.75
C HIS A 144 -9.15 -0.65 -23.92
#